data_3fc154586f4f6a616d9020950fdbe0fa
#
_entry.id   3fc154586f4f6a616d9020950fdbe0fa
#
_cell.length_a   1.000
_cell.length_b   1.000
_cell.length_c   1.000
_cell.angle_alpha   90.00
_cell.angle_beta   90.00
_cell.angle_gamma   90.00
#
_symmetry.space_group_name_H-M   'P 1'
#
loop_
_entity.id
_entity.type
_entity.pdbx_description
1 polymer ?
#
loop_
_entity_poly.entity_id
_entity_poly.type
_entity_poly.pdbx_seq_one_letter_code
_entity_poly.pdbx_strand_id
1 'polypeptide(L)'
;MRFCHAFMSELFRHIGHNTDVPAGDIGVVGREIGFMFGMYKKLKNSFTGVLTGKGASWGGSLIRPEATGYGDVYFAENMLQTKGDSFKGKTVVVSGSGNVAQYATEKATQLGAKVVTLSDSSGYILDKEGIDADKLAYVMDLKNVKRGRISEYVNKYHNAVFFKGEKPWSDRKSVV
;
A
#
# COMPACT_ATOMS: atom_id res chain seq x y z
N MET A 1 -8.15 16.82 -5.66
CA MET A 1 -9.54 17.11 -6.02
C MET A 1 -9.67 17.71 -7.42
N ARG A 2 -9.13 18.94 -7.69
CA ARG A 2 -9.29 19.61 -9.02
C ARG A 2 -8.92 18.74 -10.21
N PHE A 3 -7.77 18.04 -10.15
CA PHE A 3 -7.36 17.10 -11.20
C PHE A 3 -8.38 15.97 -11.40
N CYS A 4 -8.86 15.34 -10.33
CA CYS A 4 -9.84 14.24 -10.42
C CYS A 4 -11.15 14.72 -11.05
N HIS A 5 -11.58 15.95 -10.74
CA HIS A 5 -12.77 16.53 -11.35
C HIS A 5 -12.58 16.82 -12.83
N ALA A 6 -11.46 17.46 -13.22
CA ALA A 6 -11.15 17.74 -14.63
C ALA A 6 -11.03 16.44 -15.44
N PHE A 7 -10.32 15.44 -14.90
CA PHE A 7 -10.21 14.13 -15.52
C PHE A 7 -11.56 13.46 -15.73
N MET A 8 -12.41 13.48 -14.69
CA MET A 8 -13.74 12.89 -14.79
C MET A 8 -14.65 13.64 -15.76
N SER A 9 -14.47 14.96 -15.96
CA SER A 9 -15.24 15.75 -16.94
C SER A 9 -15.04 15.27 -18.38
N GLU A 10 -13.91 14.61 -18.67
CA GLU A 10 -13.68 13.97 -19.96
C GLU A 10 -14.04 12.47 -19.92
N LEU A 11 -13.66 11.77 -18.88
CA LEU A 11 -13.80 10.32 -18.77
C LEU A 11 -15.27 9.87 -18.71
N PHE A 12 -16.18 10.65 -18.10
CA PHE A 12 -17.54 10.21 -17.79
C PHE A 12 -18.36 9.76 -19.00
N ARG A 13 -18.00 10.20 -20.20
CA ARG A 13 -18.67 9.82 -21.46
C ARG A 13 -18.36 8.38 -21.87
N HIS A 14 -17.25 7.83 -21.40
CA HIS A 14 -16.68 6.56 -21.84
C HIS A 14 -16.87 5.44 -20.83
N ILE A 15 -17.38 5.73 -19.64
CA ILE A 15 -17.52 4.78 -18.53
C ILE A 15 -18.97 4.63 -18.08
N GLY A 16 -19.26 3.51 -17.46
CA GLY A 16 -20.59 3.21 -16.93
C GLY A 16 -20.58 1.87 -16.19
N HIS A 17 -21.62 1.58 -15.43
CA HIS A 17 -21.72 0.35 -14.63
C HIS A 17 -21.73 -0.94 -15.48
N ASN A 18 -22.11 -0.86 -16.74
CA ASN A 18 -22.11 -1.96 -17.72
C ASN A 18 -21.16 -1.69 -18.91
N THR A 19 -20.27 -0.75 -18.80
CA THR A 19 -19.27 -0.41 -19.82
C THR A 19 -17.90 -0.63 -19.22
N ASP A 20 -17.10 0.42 -19.08
CA ASP A 20 -15.81 0.34 -18.40
C ASP A 20 -15.94 0.81 -16.95
N VAL A 21 -15.45 0.02 -16.00
CA VAL A 21 -15.49 0.32 -14.57
C VAL A 21 -14.07 0.53 -14.06
N PRO A 22 -13.59 1.79 -14.00
CA PRO A 22 -12.25 2.09 -13.51
C PRO A 22 -12.03 1.70 -12.05
N ALA A 23 -10.80 1.35 -11.73
CA ALA A 23 -10.36 0.96 -10.40
C ALA A 23 -9.23 1.87 -9.90
N GLY A 24 -9.03 1.90 -8.58
CA GLY A 24 -7.87 2.55 -7.97
C GLY A 24 -6.60 1.71 -8.17
N ASP A 25 -5.46 2.40 -8.24
CA ASP A 25 -4.13 1.83 -8.32
C ASP A 25 -3.12 2.78 -7.65
N ILE A 26 -1.82 2.70 -7.97
CA ILE A 26 -0.77 3.51 -7.35
C ILE A 26 -1.18 4.99 -7.26
N GLY A 27 -1.26 5.51 -6.04
CA GLY A 27 -1.62 6.89 -5.75
C GLY A 27 -3.12 7.23 -5.88
N VAL A 28 -3.96 6.27 -6.27
CA VAL A 28 -5.41 6.43 -6.40
C VAL A 28 -6.12 5.50 -5.42
N VAL A 29 -6.50 6.05 -4.29
CA VAL A 29 -7.17 5.31 -3.21
C VAL A 29 -8.61 5.83 -3.01
N GLY A 30 -9.31 5.35 -2.00
CA GLY A 30 -10.70 5.69 -1.73
C GLY A 30 -11.02 7.20 -1.77
N ARG A 31 -10.07 8.06 -1.41
CA ARG A 31 -10.23 9.52 -1.48
C ARG A 31 -10.37 10.03 -2.93
N GLU A 32 -9.46 9.60 -3.81
CA GLU A 32 -9.46 9.98 -5.23
C GLU A 32 -10.68 9.38 -5.93
N ILE A 33 -11.02 8.13 -5.61
CA ILE A 33 -12.26 7.49 -6.07
C ILE A 33 -13.48 8.30 -5.62
N GLY A 34 -13.51 8.80 -4.39
CA GLY A 34 -14.58 9.65 -3.89
C GLY A 34 -14.73 10.95 -4.67
N PHE A 35 -13.63 11.62 -5.00
CA PHE A 35 -13.65 12.82 -5.83
C PHE A 35 -14.17 12.55 -7.25
N MET A 36 -13.73 11.45 -7.86
CA MET A 36 -14.17 11.07 -9.21
C MET A 36 -15.62 10.63 -9.23
N PHE A 37 -16.06 9.83 -8.26
CA PHE A 37 -17.45 9.40 -8.17
C PHE A 37 -18.42 10.57 -7.93
N GLY A 38 -18.06 11.49 -7.03
CA GLY A 38 -18.86 12.68 -6.79
C GLY A 38 -19.05 13.55 -8.05
N MET A 39 -17.97 13.69 -8.84
CA MET A 39 -18.04 14.41 -10.11
C MET A 39 -18.84 13.63 -11.16
N TYR A 40 -18.66 12.33 -11.28
CA TYR A 40 -19.47 11.48 -12.17
C TYR A 40 -20.96 11.59 -11.85
N LYS A 41 -21.33 11.45 -10.57
CA LYS A 41 -22.71 11.61 -10.10
C LYS A 41 -23.29 12.97 -10.49
N LYS A 42 -22.50 14.04 -10.34
CA LYS A 42 -22.91 15.40 -10.73
C LYS A 42 -23.17 15.52 -12.23
N LEU A 43 -22.30 14.94 -13.07
CA LEU A 43 -22.39 15.05 -14.52
C LEU A 43 -23.48 14.15 -15.13
N LYS A 44 -23.62 12.94 -14.64
CA LYS A 44 -24.59 11.95 -15.16
C LYS A 44 -25.95 12.02 -14.45
N ASN A 45 -26.04 12.71 -13.33
CA ASN A 45 -27.23 12.73 -12.45
C ASN A 45 -27.70 11.31 -12.10
N SER A 46 -26.76 10.40 -11.84
CA SER A 46 -27.03 8.99 -11.56
C SER A 46 -26.15 8.44 -10.46
N PHE A 47 -26.67 7.49 -9.68
CA PHE A 47 -25.97 6.78 -8.63
C PHE A 47 -25.79 5.30 -9.04
N THR A 48 -24.68 5.00 -9.71
CA THR A 48 -24.40 3.69 -10.30
C THR A 48 -23.05 3.16 -9.90
N GLY A 49 -22.82 1.85 -10.13
CA GLY A 49 -21.58 1.16 -9.80
C GLY A 49 -20.41 1.43 -10.75
N VAL A 50 -20.20 2.67 -11.16
CA VAL A 50 -19.27 3.06 -12.22
C VAL A 50 -17.78 2.99 -11.84
N LEU A 51 -17.44 2.97 -10.56
CA LEU A 51 -16.06 2.95 -10.05
C LEU A 51 -15.95 1.90 -8.96
N THR A 52 -14.83 1.17 -8.90
CA THR A 52 -14.51 0.33 -7.74
C THR A 52 -13.87 1.15 -6.62
N GLY A 53 -13.75 0.58 -5.42
CA GLY A 53 -13.10 1.25 -4.29
C GLY A 53 -13.89 2.39 -3.66
N LYS A 54 -15.21 2.44 -3.90
CA LYS A 54 -16.12 3.38 -3.24
C LYS A 54 -16.27 3.06 -1.76
N GLY A 55 -16.50 4.08 -0.93
CA GLY A 55 -16.88 3.89 0.47
C GLY A 55 -18.25 3.21 0.61
N ALA A 56 -18.46 2.45 1.69
CA ALA A 56 -19.68 1.70 1.93
C ALA A 56 -20.95 2.59 1.95
N SER A 57 -20.85 3.81 2.49
CA SER A 57 -21.96 4.76 2.58
C SER A 57 -22.40 5.35 1.23
N TRP A 58 -21.64 5.14 0.16
CA TRP A 58 -21.93 5.68 -1.18
C TRP A 58 -21.76 4.62 -2.29
N GLY A 59 -22.19 3.40 -2.00
CA GLY A 59 -22.38 2.32 -2.98
C GLY A 59 -21.19 1.40 -3.14
N GLY A 60 -20.22 1.43 -2.23
CA GLY A 60 -19.10 0.51 -2.19
C GLY A 60 -19.35 -0.71 -1.31
N SER A 61 -18.45 -1.68 -1.43
CA SER A 61 -18.36 -2.85 -0.54
C SER A 61 -17.47 -2.56 0.66
N LEU A 62 -17.56 -3.39 1.69
CA LEU A 62 -16.58 -3.38 2.77
C LEU A 62 -15.19 -3.71 2.22
N ILE A 63 -14.22 -2.86 2.51
CA ILE A 63 -12.84 -3.05 2.10
C ILE A 63 -12.11 -3.92 3.14
N ARG A 64 -11.20 -4.75 2.67
CA ARG A 64 -10.18 -5.43 3.48
C ARG A 64 -8.82 -4.89 3.08
N PRO A 65 -8.33 -3.83 3.74
CA PRO A 65 -7.10 -3.16 3.35
C PRO A 65 -5.87 -4.09 3.40
N GLU A 66 -5.91 -5.10 4.26
CA GLU A 66 -4.85 -6.09 4.45
C GLU A 66 -4.77 -7.15 3.32
N ALA A 67 -5.82 -7.33 2.53
CA ALA A 67 -6.00 -8.52 1.68
C ALA A 67 -4.82 -8.75 0.72
N THR A 68 -4.34 -7.72 0.03
CA THR A 68 -3.25 -7.86 -0.96
C THR A 68 -1.93 -8.19 -0.26
N GLY A 69 -1.54 -7.41 0.75
CA GLY A 69 -0.29 -7.62 1.47
C GLY A 69 -0.24 -8.99 2.18
N TYR A 70 -1.36 -9.40 2.78
CA TYR A 70 -1.46 -10.73 3.39
C TYR A 70 -1.40 -11.84 2.35
N GLY A 71 -2.07 -11.66 1.20
CA GLY A 71 -2.06 -12.63 0.11
C GLY A 71 -0.66 -12.89 -0.43
N ASP A 72 0.12 -11.84 -0.63
CA ASP A 72 1.52 -11.94 -1.07
C ASP A 72 2.35 -12.76 -0.08
N VAL A 73 2.22 -12.48 1.22
CA VAL A 73 2.99 -13.19 2.26
C VAL A 73 2.52 -14.65 2.40
N TYR A 74 1.22 -14.94 2.34
CA TYR A 74 0.73 -16.32 2.35
C TYR A 74 1.20 -17.11 1.12
N PHE A 75 1.24 -16.47 -0.04
CA PHE A 75 1.77 -17.11 -1.25
C PHE A 75 3.26 -17.44 -1.08
N ALA A 76 4.05 -16.49 -0.58
CA ALA A 76 5.47 -16.69 -0.31
C ALA A 76 5.71 -17.77 0.76
N GLU A 77 4.90 -17.82 1.83
CA GLU A 77 4.96 -18.90 2.83
C GLU A 77 4.69 -20.27 2.20
N ASN A 78 3.67 -20.39 1.35
CA ASN A 78 3.39 -21.63 0.63
C ASN A 78 4.55 -22.04 -0.30
N MET A 79 5.21 -21.07 -0.95
CA MET A 79 6.41 -21.34 -1.75
C MET A 79 7.58 -21.85 -0.90
N LEU A 80 7.81 -21.28 0.27
CA LEU A 80 8.83 -21.74 1.21
C LEU A 80 8.54 -23.17 1.70
N GLN A 81 7.28 -23.45 2.02
CA GLN A 81 6.84 -24.78 2.47
C GLN A 81 7.10 -25.89 1.45
N THR A 82 7.10 -25.60 0.15
CA THR A 82 7.49 -26.60 -0.88
C THR A 82 8.95 -27.06 -0.73
N LYS A 83 9.77 -26.30 -0.01
CA LYS A 83 11.18 -26.60 0.30
C LYS A 83 11.40 -26.99 1.77
N GLY A 84 10.32 -27.22 2.51
CA GLY A 84 10.38 -27.51 3.96
C GLY A 84 10.82 -26.30 4.81
N ASP A 85 10.64 -25.09 4.31
CA ASP A 85 11.06 -23.83 4.93
C ASP A 85 9.86 -22.95 5.29
N SER A 86 10.06 -21.81 6.01
CA SER A 86 9.01 -20.90 6.44
C SER A 86 9.57 -19.48 6.66
N PHE A 87 8.70 -18.51 6.94
CA PHE A 87 9.12 -17.16 7.33
C PHE A 87 9.83 -17.10 8.70
N LYS A 88 9.63 -18.10 9.56
CA LYS A 88 10.18 -18.07 10.92
C LYS A 88 11.68 -17.87 10.93
N GLY A 89 12.16 -16.82 11.59
CA GLY A 89 13.57 -16.47 11.74
C GLY A 89 14.23 -15.86 10.50
N LYS A 90 13.50 -15.67 9.41
CA LYS A 90 14.04 -15.01 8.21
C LYS A 90 14.11 -13.51 8.35
N THR A 91 15.08 -12.91 7.67
CA THR A 91 15.13 -11.48 7.43
C THR A 91 14.43 -11.17 6.11
N VAL A 92 13.49 -10.24 6.12
CA VAL A 92 12.68 -9.89 4.96
C VAL A 92 12.95 -8.45 4.53
N VAL A 93 13.11 -8.26 3.24
CA VAL A 93 13.23 -6.95 2.59
C VAL A 93 11.91 -6.64 1.89
N VAL A 94 11.26 -5.56 2.30
CA VAL A 94 10.01 -5.08 1.67
C VAL A 94 10.31 -3.80 0.90
N SER A 95 9.88 -3.75 -0.36
CA SER A 95 9.90 -2.54 -1.18
C SER A 95 8.55 -1.86 -1.17
N GLY A 96 8.55 -0.55 -1.00
CA GLY A 96 7.35 0.25 -0.81
C GLY A 96 7.13 0.64 0.64
N SER A 97 6.13 1.47 0.88
CA SER A 97 5.63 1.87 2.21
C SER A 97 4.13 2.22 2.16
N GLY A 98 3.47 1.87 1.07
CA GLY A 98 2.04 2.00 0.89
C GLY A 98 1.26 0.83 1.51
N ASN A 99 -0.03 0.73 1.17
CA ASN A 99 -0.95 -0.24 1.75
C ASN A 99 -0.41 -1.69 1.71
N VAL A 100 -0.01 -2.16 0.53
CA VAL A 100 0.47 -3.54 0.37
C VAL A 100 1.71 -3.81 1.22
N ALA A 101 2.70 -2.91 1.16
CA ALA A 101 3.95 -3.04 1.93
C ALA A 101 3.71 -3.01 3.45
N GLN A 102 2.78 -2.19 3.93
CA GLN A 102 2.43 -2.12 5.36
C GLN A 102 1.85 -3.46 5.85
N TYR A 103 0.88 -4.01 5.14
CA TYR A 103 0.25 -5.28 5.53
C TYR A 103 1.12 -6.49 5.23
N ALA A 104 1.97 -6.46 4.20
CA ALA A 104 3.00 -7.49 4.00
C ALA A 104 4.00 -7.51 5.16
N THR A 105 4.44 -6.33 5.64
CA THR A 105 5.30 -6.20 6.83
C THR A 105 4.63 -6.79 8.07
N GLU A 106 3.37 -6.43 8.30
CA GLU A 106 2.59 -6.95 9.43
C GLU A 106 2.50 -8.47 9.41
N LYS A 107 2.09 -9.05 8.26
CA LYS A 107 1.89 -10.49 8.16
C LYS A 107 3.22 -11.26 8.23
N ALA A 108 4.28 -10.81 7.55
CA ALA A 108 5.58 -11.44 7.63
C ALA A 108 6.12 -11.46 9.07
N THR A 109 5.94 -10.37 9.82
CA THR A 109 6.31 -10.28 11.25
C THR A 109 5.47 -11.23 12.10
N GLN A 110 4.17 -11.34 11.85
CA GLN A 110 3.29 -12.31 12.54
C GLN A 110 3.71 -13.77 12.29
N LEU A 111 4.26 -14.07 11.11
CA LEU A 111 4.80 -15.40 10.77
C LEU A 111 6.23 -15.63 11.30
N GLY A 112 6.76 -14.69 12.08
CA GLY A 112 8.06 -14.81 12.76
C GLY A 112 9.27 -14.36 11.96
N ALA A 113 9.06 -13.62 10.87
CA ALA A 113 10.15 -12.97 10.15
C ALA A 113 10.52 -11.62 10.77
N LYS A 114 11.71 -11.14 10.45
CA LYS A 114 12.18 -9.79 10.77
C LYS A 114 12.21 -8.94 9.51
N VAL A 115 11.25 -8.04 9.34
CA VAL A 115 11.23 -7.09 8.22
C VAL A 115 12.16 -5.92 8.54
N VAL A 116 13.10 -5.62 7.66
CA VAL A 116 14.16 -4.63 7.92
C VAL A 116 14.13 -3.42 7.01
N THR A 117 13.35 -3.42 5.93
CA THR A 117 13.30 -2.29 5.00
C THR A 117 11.88 -1.89 4.65
N LEU A 118 11.69 -0.60 4.40
CA LEU A 118 10.56 -0.01 3.67
C LEU A 118 11.10 1.08 2.77
N SER A 119 10.41 1.38 1.65
CA SER A 119 10.88 2.37 0.69
C SER A 119 9.76 3.23 0.12
N ASP A 120 10.14 4.37 -0.44
CA ASP A 120 9.29 5.16 -1.33
C ASP A 120 10.11 5.72 -2.50
N SER A 121 9.56 6.71 -3.24
CA SER A 121 10.27 7.31 -4.39
C SER A 121 11.52 8.10 -4.00
N SER A 122 11.71 8.42 -2.71
CA SER A 122 12.87 9.17 -2.22
C SER A 122 14.06 8.29 -1.82
N GLY A 123 13.82 6.98 -1.60
CA GLY A 123 14.83 6.02 -1.16
C GLY A 123 14.25 4.94 -0.26
N TYR A 124 15.09 4.28 0.53
CA TYR A 124 14.64 3.26 1.49
C TYR A 124 15.26 3.44 2.87
N ILE A 125 14.59 2.91 3.88
CA ILE A 125 15.13 2.76 5.24
C ILE A 125 15.63 1.33 5.45
N LEU A 126 16.70 1.18 6.20
CA LEU A 126 17.19 -0.09 6.75
C LEU A 126 17.20 0.02 8.27
N ASP A 127 16.33 -0.74 8.92
CA ASP A 127 16.28 -0.91 10.36
C ASP A 127 16.70 -2.34 10.72
N LYS A 128 17.97 -2.53 11.13
CA LYS A 128 18.53 -3.85 11.44
C LYS A 128 17.88 -4.52 12.65
N GLU A 129 17.23 -3.76 13.52
CA GLU A 129 16.48 -4.29 14.67
C GLU A 129 15.15 -4.90 14.25
N GLY A 130 14.67 -4.52 13.07
CA GLY A 130 13.38 -4.93 12.53
C GLY A 130 12.28 -3.88 12.76
N ILE A 131 11.29 -3.93 11.88
CA ILE A 131 10.10 -3.08 11.94
C ILE A 131 9.00 -3.87 12.66
N ASP A 132 8.92 -3.68 13.97
CA ASP A 132 7.90 -4.27 14.82
C ASP A 132 6.53 -3.55 14.69
N ALA A 133 5.56 -3.97 15.51
CA ALA A 133 4.21 -3.41 15.46
C ALA A 133 4.16 -1.89 15.75
N ASP A 134 4.96 -1.40 16.70
CA ASP A 134 4.97 0.03 17.07
C ASP A 134 5.63 0.88 15.98
N LYS A 135 6.72 0.38 15.42
CA LYS A 135 7.41 1.01 14.28
C LYS A 135 6.52 1.01 13.03
N LEU A 136 5.80 -0.08 12.78
CA LEU A 136 4.84 -0.16 11.68
C LEU A 136 3.66 0.79 11.88
N ALA A 137 3.11 0.88 13.09
CA ALA A 137 2.05 1.84 13.39
C ALA A 137 2.50 3.29 13.13
N TYR A 138 3.75 3.63 13.47
CA TYR A 138 4.33 4.92 13.12
C TYR A 138 4.41 5.14 11.60
N VAL A 139 4.83 4.13 10.84
CA VAL A 139 4.86 4.20 9.36
C VAL A 139 3.45 4.39 8.79
N MET A 140 2.47 3.69 9.32
CA MET A 140 1.06 3.84 8.91
C MET A 140 0.56 5.28 9.16
N ASP A 141 0.81 5.85 10.33
CA ASP A 141 0.46 7.25 10.62
C ASP A 141 1.19 8.21 9.67
N LEU A 142 2.50 8.04 9.51
CA LEU A 142 3.33 8.85 8.62
C LEU A 142 2.82 8.84 7.18
N LYS A 143 2.50 7.66 6.64
CA LYS A 143 2.12 7.50 5.23
C LYS A 143 0.65 7.78 4.95
N ASN A 144 -0.24 7.30 5.81
CA ASN A 144 -1.68 7.32 5.56
C ASN A 144 -2.34 8.61 6.06
N VAL A 145 -1.85 9.17 7.19
CA VAL A 145 -2.40 10.38 7.82
C VAL A 145 -1.59 11.61 7.43
N LYS A 146 -0.31 11.65 7.78
CA LYS A 146 0.58 12.80 7.55
C LYS A 146 1.03 12.94 6.10
N ARG A 147 1.00 11.83 5.31
CA ARG A 147 1.48 11.77 3.92
C ARG A 147 2.94 12.18 3.75
N GLY A 148 3.73 11.92 4.78
CA GLY A 148 5.15 12.19 4.83
C GLY A 148 5.99 11.23 3.99
N ARG A 149 7.29 11.45 3.99
CA ARG A 149 8.27 10.60 3.31
C ARG A 149 8.83 9.56 4.27
N ILE A 150 9.19 8.37 3.73
CA ILE A 150 9.78 7.32 4.56
C ILE A 150 11.09 7.75 5.23
N SER A 151 11.80 8.73 4.64
CA SER A 151 13.00 9.32 5.23
C SER A 151 12.78 9.95 6.62
N GLU A 152 11.54 10.32 6.96
CA GLU A 152 11.22 10.88 8.27
C GLU A 152 11.26 9.84 9.40
N TYR A 153 11.24 8.54 9.04
CA TYR A 153 11.34 7.44 9.99
C TYR A 153 12.60 7.53 10.86
N VAL A 154 13.74 7.86 10.26
CA VAL A 154 15.03 7.94 10.98
C VAL A 154 15.10 9.10 11.97
N ASN A 155 14.20 10.09 11.88
CA ASN A 155 14.10 11.16 12.86
C ASN A 155 13.55 10.67 14.21
N LYS A 156 12.79 9.57 14.21
CA LYS A 156 12.25 8.94 15.42
C LYS A 156 13.06 7.70 15.82
N TYR A 157 13.54 6.93 14.87
CA TYR A 157 14.27 5.69 15.10
C TYR A 157 15.72 5.85 14.63
N HIS A 158 16.57 6.38 15.48
CA HIS A 158 17.95 6.80 15.17
C HIS A 158 18.91 5.64 14.85
N ASN A 159 18.52 4.39 15.19
CA ASN A 159 19.28 3.18 14.83
C ASN A 159 19.04 2.74 13.38
N ALA A 160 18.03 3.30 12.73
CA ALA A 160 17.77 3.05 11.31
C ALA A 160 18.57 4.02 10.42
N VAL A 161 18.89 3.57 9.22
CA VAL A 161 19.61 4.36 8.20
C VAL A 161 18.72 4.60 7.00
N PHE A 162 18.74 5.82 6.46
CA PHE A 162 18.06 6.15 5.22
C PHE A 162 19.04 6.23 4.05
N PHE A 163 18.76 5.51 2.98
CA PHE A 163 19.53 5.49 1.73
C PHE A 163 18.77 6.27 0.65
N LYS A 164 19.21 7.50 0.42
CA LYS A 164 18.55 8.43 -0.51
C LYS A 164 18.76 8.00 -1.96
N GLY A 165 17.66 7.89 -2.71
CA GLY A 165 17.68 7.57 -4.14
C GLY A 165 17.98 6.11 -4.46
N GLU A 166 18.28 5.29 -3.46
CA GLU A 166 18.60 3.88 -3.63
C GLU A 166 17.37 2.98 -3.46
N LYS A 167 17.53 1.72 -3.86
CA LYS A 167 16.50 0.67 -3.75
C LYS A 167 16.98 -0.47 -2.88
N PRO A 168 16.11 -1.13 -2.11
CA PRO A 168 16.52 -2.17 -1.15
C PRO A 168 17.07 -3.46 -1.80
N TRP A 169 16.94 -3.64 -3.10
CA TRP A 169 17.39 -4.85 -3.83
C TRP A 169 18.90 -5.01 -3.91
N SER A 170 19.66 -3.95 -3.77
CA SER A 170 21.12 -3.99 -3.82
C SER A 170 21.74 -4.57 -2.54
N ASP A 171 20.99 -4.63 -1.46
CA ASP A 171 21.42 -5.25 -0.21
C ASP A 171 21.11 -6.77 -0.26
N ARG A 172 22.00 -7.51 -0.93
CA ARG A 172 21.82 -8.93 -1.32
C ARG A 172 21.80 -9.95 -0.18
N LYS A 173 21.77 -9.55 1.07
CA LYS A 173 21.88 -10.50 2.21
C LYS A 173 20.54 -11.03 2.70
N SER A 174 19.43 -10.63 2.11
CA SER A 174 18.12 -11.03 2.58
C SER A 174 17.10 -10.86 1.46
N VAL A 175 16.85 -11.90 0.69
CA VAL A 175 15.77 -11.92 -0.31
C VAL A 175 14.81 -13.04 0.06
N VAL A 176 13.60 -12.68 0.37
CA VAL A 176 12.40 -13.43 0.06
C VAL A 176 11.56 -12.57 -0.86
#